data_887d314480c7e8eaaf2d688610e8f266
#
_entry.id   887d314480c7e8eaaf2d688610e8f266
#
_cell.length_a   1.000
_cell.length_b   1.000
_cell.length_c   1.000
_cell.angle_alpha   90.00
_cell.angle_beta   90.00
_cell.angle_gamma   90.00
#
_symmetry.space_group_name_H-M   'P 1'
#
loop_
_entity.id
_entity.type
_entity.pdbx_description
1 polymer ?
#
loop_
_entity_poly.entity_id
_entity_poly.type
_entity_poly.pdbx_seq_one_letter_code
_entity_poly.pdbx_strand_id
1 'polypeptide(L)'
;MTDITTHKITQESGEQTGQNATYEIAEGIKIDLNIPELEDVGHPLVPDVNNDYKLREINGVKDLELLSYVIDDPDYFAMLEGEAGVGKNMAIKTIAGASNWPMIRVNFSVGTTYQSLVGRYAPVDSEDTEEETIERAKAVRQTALRMYEEEETLSIEKAMEMASQSIPQGSSFRWVDGLLTRAVRNGWMFVADEINAADEEAVMPLNGLTEDRDSRYLTIEEKSEVIEPHDRFRFVATRNPVTYAGVSEMNAALESRAYVVQFDYHENGAIEEILKDNTNILENESEKALKQLVSLAQDIRRMEQEGNQFVTKISTRSLLKVGRLTDIMDIRDATKTVFLGEADPTDKQSLREMIETQKF
;
A
#
# COMPACT_ATOMS: atom_id res chain seq x y z
N MET A 1 33.09 -3.32 0.70
CA MET A 1 32.50 -4.37 -0.11
C MET A 1 32.47 -5.62 0.75
N THR A 2 31.43 -5.79 1.50
CA THR A 2 31.19 -6.99 2.31
C THR A 2 29.90 -7.61 1.78
N ASP A 3 30.07 -8.76 1.13
CA ASP A 3 28.98 -9.60 0.64
C ASP A 3 28.03 -9.94 1.78
N ILE A 4 26.79 -9.48 1.67
CA ILE A 4 25.72 -9.95 2.54
C ILE A 4 25.17 -11.22 1.93
N THR A 5 25.76 -12.32 2.40
CA THR A 5 25.33 -13.68 2.07
C THR A 5 23.98 -13.94 2.76
N THR A 6 23.00 -14.26 1.94
CA THR A 6 21.71 -14.82 2.35
C THR A 6 21.90 -15.89 3.42
N HIS A 7 21.56 -15.62 4.67
CA HIS A 7 21.67 -16.61 5.72
C HIS A 7 20.50 -17.58 5.69
N LYS A 8 20.89 -18.84 5.55
CA LYS A 8 20.05 -20.02 5.59
C LYS A 8 19.25 -20.11 6.87
N ILE A 9 17.97 -20.37 6.69
CA ILE A 9 17.00 -20.81 7.69
C ILE A 9 17.54 -22.06 8.38
N THR A 10 17.60 -22.02 9.71
CA THR A 10 17.85 -23.22 10.52
C THR A 10 16.51 -23.83 10.89
N GLN A 11 16.16 -24.95 10.23
CA GLN A 11 15.01 -25.75 10.61
C GLN A 11 15.33 -26.54 11.90
N GLU A 12 14.58 -26.29 12.96
CA GLU A 12 14.42 -27.26 14.05
C GLU A 12 13.12 -28.04 13.80
N SER A 13 13.28 -29.37 13.65
CA SER A 13 12.22 -30.31 13.36
C SER A 13 11.37 -30.60 14.60
N GLY A 14 10.13 -30.16 14.60
CA GLY A 14 9.10 -30.55 15.57
C GLY A 14 7.71 -30.45 14.95
N GLU A 15 6.91 -31.49 15.16
CA GLU A 15 5.61 -31.87 14.61
C GLU A 15 4.66 -30.75 14.12
N GLN A 16 4.04 -31.00 12.98
CA GLN A 16 3.00 -30.29 12.21
C GLN A 16 2.02 -29.44 13.05
N THR A 17 2.38 -28.21 13.33
CA THR A 17 1.50 -27.07 13.60
C THR A 17 2.27 -25.84 13.11
N GLY A 18 1.74 -25.09 12.16
CA GLY A 18 2.24 -23.86 11.56
C GLY A 18 3.76 -23.64 11.65
N GLN A 19 4.49 -23.74 10.56
CA GLN A 19 5.93 -23.50 10.55
C GLN A 19 6.17 -21.99 10.78
N ASN A 20 6.56 -21.63 12.01
CA ASN A 20 7.07 -20.29 12.29
C ASN A 20 8.44 -20.13 11.62
N ALA A 21 8.55 -19.16 10.72
CA ALA A 21 9.83 -18.78 10.15
C ALA A 21 10.38 -17.56 10.90
N THR A 22 11.64 -17.63 11.31
CA THR A 22 12.34 -16.53 11.97
C THR A 22 13.07 -15.70 10.92
N TYR A 23 12.75 -14.41 10.84
CA TYR A 23 13.37 -13.47 9.91
C TYR A 23 14.19 -12.43 10.68
N GLU A 24 15.39 -12.12 10.20
CA GLU A 24 16.18 -11.00 10.69
C GLU A 24 15.81 -9.76 9.87
N ILE A 25 15.12 -8.79 10.49
CA ILE A 25 14.60 -7.59 9.82
C ILE A 25 15.61 -6.45 9.85
N ALA A 26 16.35 -6.35 10.94
CA ALA A 26 17.41 -5.37 11.14
C ALA A 26 18.47 -5.98 12.03
N GLU A 27 19.66 -5.38 12.11
CA GLU A 27 20.77 -5.92 12.88
C GLU A 27 20.35 -6.24 14.34
N GLY A 28 20.29 -7.53 14.64
CA GLY A 28 19.90 -8.05 15.96
C GLY A 28 18.39 -8.12 16.24
N ILE A 29 17.51 -7.78 15.29
CA ILE A 29 16.06 -7.92 15.45
C ILE A 29 15.58 -9.11 14.64
N LYS A 30 15.16 -10.13 15.37
CA LYS A 30 14.55 -11.32 14.81
C LYS A 30 13.05 -11.29 15.09
N ILE A 31 12.25 -11.58 14.07
CA ILE A 31 10.81 -11.76 14.20
C ILE A 31 10.43 -13.15 13.77
N ASP A 32 9.51 -13.72 14.52
CA ASP A 32 8.90 -15.00 14.18
C ASP A 32 7.54 -14.70 13.53
N LEU A 33 7.37 -15.14 12.30
CA LEU A 33 6.10 -15.02 11.59
C LEU A 33 5.53 -16.42 11.36
N ASN A 34 4.27 -16.60 11.70
CA ASN A 34 3.54 -17.86 11.48
C ASN A 34 2.99 -17.89 10.04
N ILE A 35 3.87 -17.70 9.07
CA ILE A 35 3.53 -17.75 7.65
C ILE A 35 4.35 -18.86 6.97
N PRO A 36 3.71 -19.67 6.11
CA PRO A 36 4.43 -20.65 5.29
C PRO A 36 5.48 -19.96 4.42
N GLU A 37 6.65 -20.56 4.30
CA GLU A 37 7.74 -20.04 3.46
C GLU A 37 7.31 -19.92 2.01
N LEU A 38 7.68 -18.83 1.32
CA LEU A 38 7.48 -18.69 -0.12
C LEU A 38 8.56 -19.48 -0.86
N GLU A 39 8.12 -20.36 -1.75
CA GLU A 39 9.00 -21.08 -2.67
C GLU A 39 9.64 -20.13 -3.72
N ASP A 40 9.01 -18.99 -3.99
CA ASP A 40 9.41 -18.06 -5.06
C ASP A 40 10.31 -16.94 -4.51
N VAL A 41 11.60 -17.20 -4.51
CA VAL A 41 12.61 -16.19 -4.17
C VAL A 41 12.76 -15.23 -5.36
N GLY A 42 12.41 -13.96 -5.15
CA GLY A 42 12.55 -12.90 -6.17
C GLY A 42 11.24 -12.50 -6.85
N HIS A 43 10.10 -12.70 -6.20
CA HIS A 43 8.82 -12.22 -6.70
C HIS A 43 8.82 -10.69 -6.86
N PRO A 44 8.37 -10.14 -8.00
CA PRO A 44 8.50 -8.71 -8.32
C PRO A 44 7.71 -7.78 -7.39
N LEU A 45 6.77 -8.31 -6.60
CA LEU A 45 6.01 -7.54 -5.60
C LEU A 45 6.65 -7.58 -4.21
N VAL A 46 7.78 -8.24 -4.01
CA VAL A 46 8.52 -8.16 -2.76
C VAL A 46 9.32 -6.86 -2.76
N PRO A 47 9.14 -5.99 -1.76
CA PRO A 47 9.92 -4.77 -1.65
C PRO A 47 11.41 -5.07 -1.42
N ASP A 48 12.28 -4.18 -1.90
CA ASP A 48 13.69 -4.22 -1.51
C ASP A 48 13.83 -4.06 0.02
N VAL A 49 14.76 -4.80 0.60
CA VAL A 49 15.07 -4.70 2.03
C VAL A 49 15.64 -3.32 2.31
N ASN A 50 15.04 -2.60 3.23
CA ASN A 50 15.54 -1.30 3.66
C ASN A 50 16.47 -1.44 4.88
N ASN A 51 17.77 -1.50 4.63
CA ASN A 51 18.79 -1.61 5.67
C ASN A 51 18.97 -0.32 6.47
N ASP A 52 18.47 0.82 5.99
CA ASP A 52 18.62 2.13 6.63
C ASP A 52 17.40 2.50 7.49
N TYR A 53 16.48 1.55 7.74
CA TYR A 53 15.33 1.79 8.59
C TYR A 53 15.79 2.06 10.03
N LYS A 54 15.40 3.19 10.58
CA LYS A 54 15.67 3.53 11.98
C LYS A 54 14.52 3.05 12.86
N LEU A 55 14.86 2.20 13.80
CA LEU A 55 13.91 1.67 14.77
C LEU A 55 13.45 2.75 15.73
N ARG A 56 12.20 2.66 16.14
CA ARG A 56 11.62 3.44 17.24
C ARG A 56 11.15 2.52 18.35
N GLU A 57 10.94 3.06 19.53
CA GLU A 57 10.25 2.38 20.62
C GLU A 57 8.80 2.84 20.70
N ILE A 58 7.89 1.89 20.79
CA ILE A 58 6.47 2.12 21.02
C ILE A 58 6.13 1.37 22.31
N ASN A 59 5.87 2.11 23.37
CA ASN A 59 5.59 1.54 24.71
C ASN A 59 6.66 0.53 25.20
N GLY A 60 7.93 0.77 24.90
CA GLY A 60 9.05 -0.07 25.33
C GLY A 60 9.33 -1.29 24.44
N VAL A 61 8.63 -1.42 23.31
CA VAL A 61 8.85 -2.47 22.31
C VAL A 61 9.34 -1.83 21.02
N LYS A 62 10.24 -2.49 20.30
CA LYS A 62 10.67 -2.03 18.99
C LYS A 62 9.50 -2.08 17.99
N ASP A 63 9.33 -1.04 17.19
CA ASP A 63 8.21 -0.89 16.27
C ASP A 63 8.08 -2.05 15.26
N LEU A 64 9.18 -2.53 14.69
CA LEU A 64 9.12 -3.67 13.77
C LEU A 64 8.76 -4.98 14.47
N GLU A 65 9.19 -5.16 15.71
CA GLU A 65 8.82 -6.33 16.54
C GLU A 65 7.32 -6.30 16.85
N LEU A 66 6.82 -5.16 17.34
CA LEU A 66 5.40 -4.97 17.61
C LEU A 66 4.55 -5.16 16.34
N LEU A 67 4.96 -4.53 15.23
CA LEU A 67 4.22 -4.65 13.97
C LEU A 67 4.21 -6.06 13.44
N SER A 68 5.32 -6.78 13.52
CA SER A 68 5.37 -8.17 13.07
C SER A 68 4.39 -9.04 13.85
N TYR A 69 4.32 -8.84 15.16
CA TYR A 69 3.37 -9.55 16.01
C TYR A 69 1.92 -9.27 15.63
N VAL A 70 1.55 -7.99 15.47
CA VAL A 70 0.17 -7.62 15.13
C VAL A 70 -0.22 -7.91 13.67
N ILE A 71 0.74 -7.93 12.74
CA ILE A 71 0.48 -8.33 11.34
C ILE A 71 0.25 -9.84 11.24
N ASP A 72 0.94 -10.62 12.07
CA ASP A 72 0.81 -12.08 12.07
C ASP A 72 -0.43 -12.58 12.82
N ASP A 73 -1.06 -11.74 13.63
CA ASP A 73 -2.28 -12.10 14.35
C ASP A 73 -3.38 -12.58 13.39
N PRO A 74 -3.95 -13.77 13.64
CA PRO A 74 -4.95 -14.31 12.73
C PRO A 74 -6.32 -13.65 12.82
N ASP A 75 -6.66 -13.01 13.94
CA ASP A 75 -8.02 -12.57 14.25
C ASP A 75 -8.19 -11.05 14.12
N TYR A 76 -7.07 -10.31 14.13
CA TYR A 76 -7.05 -8.86 14.04
C TYR A 76 -6.11 -8.42 12.93
N PHE A 77 -6.33 -7.23 12.41
CA PHE A 77 -5.42 -6.64 11.44
C PHE A 77 -4.65 -5.44 12.01
N ALA A 78 -3.48 -5.16 11.46
CA ALA A 78 -2.67 -4.02 11.86
C ALA A 78 -3.16 -2.74 11.18
N MET A 79 -3.40 -1.69 11.97
CA MET A 79 -3.69 -0.33 11.50
C MET A 79 -2.68 0.64 12.08
N LEU A 80 -1.88 1.27 11.21
CA LEU A 80 -0.88 2.25 11.61
C LEU A 80 -1.48 3.64 11.50
N GLU A 81 -1.60 4.32 12.63
CA GLU A 81 -2.07 5.70 12.69
C GLU A 81 -0.91 6.66 12.96
N GLY A 82 -0.91 7.80 12.32
CA GLY A 82 0.08 8.85 12.56
C GLY A 82 0.16 9.85 11.40
N GLU A 83 0.90 10.92 11.63
CA GLU A 83 1.09 12.00 10.68
C GLU A 83 1.71 11.54 9.35
N ALA A 84 1.56 12.37 8.31
CA ALA A 84 2.21 12.10 7.03
C ALA A 84 3.74 12.16 7.18
N GLY A 85 4.44 11.17 6.63
CA GLY A 85 5.91 11.15 6.64
C GLY A 85 6.57 10.65 7.92
N VAL A 86 5.81 10.09 8.89
CA VAL A 86 6.37 9.45 10.10
C VAL A 86 7.00 8.08 9.85
N GLY A 87 6.84 7.51 8.65
CA GLY A 87 7.48 6.24 8.29
C GLY A 87 6.59 5.00 8.34
N LYS A 88 5.24 5.12 8.49
CA LYS A 88 4.30 3.99 8.49
C LYS A 88 4.55 2.99 7.37
N ASN A 89 4.52 3.47 6.13
CA ASN A 89 4.73 2.64 4.94
C ASN A 89 6.15 2.06 4.84
N MET A 90 7.13 2.73 5.41
CA MET A 90 8.50 2.24 5.44
C MET A 90 8.63 1.02 6.37
N ALA A 91 8.01 1.08 7.56
CA ALA A 91 7.96 -0.04 8.48
C ALA A 91 7.32 -1.30 7.85
N ILE A 92 6.15 -1.13 7.21
CA ILE A 92 5.47 -2.24 6.51
C ILE A 92 6.36 -2.82 5.40
N LYS A 93 6.98 -1.98 4.58
CA LYS A 93 7.89 -2.41 3.51
C LYS A 93 9.11 -3.15 4.05
N THR A 94 9.66 -2.70 5.17
CA THR A 94 10.83 -3.35 5.80
C THR A 94 10.47 -4.76 6.24
N ILE A 95 9.31 -4.97 6.85
CA ILE A 95 8.83 -6.30 7.23
C ILE A 95 8.60 -7.16 5.98
N ALA A 96 7.87 -6.66 4.99
CA ALA A 96 7.56 -7.41 3.77
C ALA A 96 8.81 -7.79 2.98
N GLY A 97 9.80 -6.88 2.86
CA GLY A 97 11.07 -7.15 2.19
C GLY A 97 11.92 -8.17 2.93
N ALA A 98 12.08 -8.01 4.25
CA ALA A 98 12.88 -8.93 5.06
C ALA A 98 12.29 -10.34 5.12
N SER A 99 10.95 -10.47 5.09
CA SER A 99 10.25 -11.76 5.11
C SER A 99 9.97 -12.33 3.70
N ASN A 100 10.51 -11.72 2.65
CA ASN A 100 10.24 -12.12 1.25
C ASN A 100 8.72 -12.22 0.95
N TRP A 101 7.93 -11.29 1.50
CA TRP A 101 6.48 -11.31 1.39
C TRP A 101 5.99 -10.38 0.28
N PRO A 102 5.37 -10.90 -0.80
CA PRO A 102 4.79 -10.07 -1.83
C PRO A 102 3.75 -9.14 -1.25
N MET A 103 3.80 -7.86 -1.62
CA MET A 103 2.95 -6.83 -1.09
C MET A 103 2.29 -6.00 -2.19
N ILE A 104 0.97 -5.85 -2.10
CA ILE A 104 0.22 -4.87 -2.90
C ILE A 104 -0.17 -3.71 -2.00
N ARG A 105 0.25 -2.49 -2.37
CA ARG A 105 -0.19 -1.27 -1.69
C ARG A 105 -1.11 -0.47 -2.60
N VAL A 106 -2.28 -0.11 -2.07
CA VAL A 106 -3.27 0.75 -2.72
C VAL A 106 -3.43 2.00 -1.89
N ASN A 107 -3.25 3.17 -2.52
CA ASN A 107 -3.55 4.44 -1.89
C ASN A 107 -5.05 4.71 -2.02
N PHE A 108 -5.76 4.68 -0.89
CA PHE A 108 -7.20 4.89 -0.85
C PHE A 108 -7.54 6.36 -0.99
N SER A 109 -8.59 6.65 -1.73
CA SER A 109 -9.09 8.00 -1.99
C SER A 109 -10.57 7.93 -2.37
N VAL A 110 -11.23 9.06 -2.49
CA VAL A 110 -12.61 9.17 -3.01
C VAL A 110 -12.78 8.50 -4.40
N GLY A 111 -11.70 8.36 -5.17
CA GLY A 111 -11.71 7.66 -6.46
C GLY A 111 -11.49 6.15 -6.39
N THR A 112 -11.26 5.59 -5.21
CA THR A 112 -11.13 4.14 -5.04
C THR A 112 -12.49 3.47 -5.18
N THR A 113 -12.59 2.45 -6.04
CA THR A 113 -13.86 1.79 -6.32
C THR A 113 -13.80 0.29 -6.00
N TYR A 114 -14.96 -0.30 -5.73
CA TYR A 114 -15.11 -1.74 -5.59
C TYR A 114 -14.45 -2.50 -6.76
N GLN A 115 -14.71 -2.07 -7.99
CA GLN A 115 -14.17 -2.72 -9.18
C GLN A 115 -12.64 -2.68 -9.28
N SER A 116 -12.00 -1.63 -8.79
CA SER A 116 -10.54 -1.54 -8.76
C SER A 116 -9.93 -2.50 -7.73
N LEU A 117 -10.63 -2.76 -6.65
CA LEU A 117 -10.20 -3.64 -5.56
C LEU A 117 -10.56 -5.09 -5.83
N VAL A 118 -11.83 -5.38 -6.11
CA VAL A 118 -12.36 -6.75 -6.23
C VAL A 118 -12.22 -7.26 -7.66
N GLY A 119 -12.59 -6.49 -8.65
CA GLY A 119 -12.48 -6.86 -10.05
C GLY A 119 -13.65 -6.41 -10.91
N ARG A 120 -13.55 -6.71 -12.18
CA ARG A 120 -14.56 -6.33 -13.17
C ARG A 120 -14.53 -7.21 -14.39
N TYR A 121 -15.62 -7.24 -15.12
CA TYR A 121 -15.62 -7.76 -16.47
C TYR A 121 -14.96 -6.74 -17.41
N ALA A 122 -13.94 -7.18 -18.12
CA ALA A 122 -13.27 -6.37 -19.14
C ALA A 122 -13.48 -7.00 -20.52
N PRO A 123 -13.67 -6.20 -21.58
CA PRO A 123 -13.68 -6.72 -22.93
C PRO A 123 -12.29 -7.32 -23.22
N VAL A 124 -12.29 -8.50 -23.78
CA VAL A 124 -11.08 -9.13 -24.30
C VAL A 124 -11.20 -9.05 -25.82
N ASP A 125 -10.16 -8.60 -26.48
CA ASP A 125 -10.00 -8.85 -27.92
C ASP A 125 -9.85 -10.36 -28.07
N SER A 126 -10.97 -11.01 -28.33
CA SER A 126 -11.01 -12.46 -28.47
C SER A 126 -10.49 -12.82 -29.85
N GLU A 127 -9.35 -13.45 -29.91
CA GLU A 127 -9.26 -14.61 -30.81
C GLU A 127 -10.26 -15.60 -30.22
N ASP A 128 -11.43 -15.76 -30.93
CA ASP A 128 -12.47 -16.70 -30.53
C ASP A 128 -11.84 -18.05 -30.22
N THR A 129 -12.12 -18.65 -29.07
CA THR A 129 -11.70 -20.03 -28.82
C THR A 129 -12.30 -20.91 -29.90
N GLU A 130 -11.71 -22.07 -30.19
CA GLU A 130 -12.27 -23.00 -31.20
C GLU A 130 -13.76 -23.34 -30.92
N GLU A 131 -14.15 -23.47 -29.66
CA GLU A 131 -15.54 -23.68 -29.25
C GLU A 131 -16.46 -22.49 -29.57
N GLU A 132 -16.04 -21.26 -29.25
CA GLU A 132 -16.81 -20.02 -29.54
C GLU A 132 -16.93 -19.80 -31.05
N THR A 133 -15.89 -20.09 -31.81
CA THR A 133 -15.90 -20.04 -33.27
C THR A 133 -16.89 -21.06 -33.87
N ILE A 134 -16.95 -22.27 -33.31
CA ILE A 134 -17.88 -23.30 -33.74
C ILE A 134 -19.34 -22.92 -33.37
N GLU A 135 -19.60 -22.46 -32.15
CA GLU A 135 -20.94 -22.03 -31.73
C GLU A 135 -21.44 -20.83 -32.54
N ARG A 136 -20.58 -19.86 -32.83
CA ARG A 136 -20.88 -18.74 -33.70
C ARG A 136 -21.21 -19.18 -35.13
N ALA A 137 -20.40 -20.08 -35.69
CA ALA A 137 -20.65 -20.64 -37.04
C ALA A 137 -22.00 -21.34 -37.10
N LYS A 138 -22.38 -22.09 -36.05
CA LYS A 138 -23.70 -22.72 -35.91
C LYS A 138 -24.83 -21.68 -35.85
N ALA A 139 -24.67 -20.63 -35.04
CA ALA A 139 -25.67 -19.57 -34.93
C ALA A 139 -25.85 -18.79 -36.25
N VAL A 140 -24.75 -18.44 -36.93
CA VAL A 140 -24.79 -17.82 -38.27
C VAL A 140 -25.54 -18.71 -39.26
N ARG A 141 -25.20 -19.98 -39.29
CA ARG A 141 -25.88 -20.95 -40.19
C ARG A 141 -27.36 -21.07 -39.89
N GLN A 142 -27.78 -21.18 -38.63
CA GLN A 142 -29.19 -21.28 -38.27
C GLN A 142 -29.98 -20.01 -38.63
N THR A 143 -29.40 -18.85 -38.40
CA THR A 143 -30.01 -17.55 -38.73
C THR A 143 -30.13 -17.37 -40.25
N ALA A 144 -29.07 -17.76 -40.99
CA ALA A 144 -29.09 -17.72 -42.46
C ALA A 144 -30.17 -18.64 -43.08
N LEU A 145 -30.30 -19.85 -42.53
CA LEU A 145 -31.32 -20.82 -42.98
C LEU A 145 -32.73 -20.27 -42.75
N ARG A 146 -32.99 -19.63 -41.59
CA ARG A 146 -34.28 -19.01 -41.29
C ARG A 146 -34.58 -17.85 -42.26
N MET A 147 -33.61 -16.96 -42.50
CA MET A 147 -33.75 -15.87 -43.46
C MET A 147 -34.02 -16.34 -44.89
N TYR A 148 -33.38 -17.43 -45.29
CA TYR A 148 -33.57 -18.07 -46.61
C TYR A 148 -34.94 -18.73 -46.74
N GLU A 149 -35.50 -19.34 -45.67
CA GLU A 149 -36.83 -19.93 -45.65
C GLU A 149 -37.96 -18.86 -45.65
N GLU A 150 -37.71 -17.73 -45.03
CA GLU A 150 -38.70 -16.64 -44.92
C GLU A 150 -38.80 -15.75 -46.18
N GLU A 151 -37.75 -15.71 -47.03
CA GLU A 151 -37.68 -14.81 -48.18
C GLU A 151 -37.27 -15.57 -49.46
N GLU A 152 -38.28 -15.98 -50.28
CA GLU A 152 -38.12 -16.77 -51.53
C GLU A 152 -37.12 -16.19 -52.54
N THR A 153 -36.82 -14.88 -52.45
CA THR A 153 -35.92 -14.18 -53.39
C THR A 153 -34.47 -14.04 -52.88
N LEU A 154 -34.21 -14.45 -51.65
CA LEU A 154 -32.92 -14.32 -51.02
C LEU A 154 -32.01 -15.56 -51.37
N SER A 155 -30.83 -15.31 -51.94
CA SER A 155 -29.87 -16.40 -52.12
C SER A 155 -29.27 -16.79 -50.78
N ILE A 156 -28.88 -18.07 -50.63
CA ILE A 156 -28.28 -18.59 -49.39
C ILE A 156 -26.97 -17.88 -49.05
N GLU A 157 -26.21 -17.45 -50.05
CA GLU A 157 -24.97 -16.70 -49.86
C GLU A 157 -25.25 -15.34 -49.24
N LYS A 158 -26.30 -14.65 -49.67
CA LYS A 158 -26.69 -13.34 -49.16
C LYS A 158 -27.35 -13.45 -47.77
N ALA A 159 -28.08 -14.54 -47.51
CA ALA A 159 -28.61 -14.85 -46.21
C ALA A 159 -27.46 -15.10 -45.19
N MET A 160 -26.41 -15.83 -45.61
CA MET A 160 -25.19 -16.06 -44.79
C MET A 160 -24.44 -14.75 -44.49
N GLU A 161 -24.31 -13.89 -45.48
CA GLU A 161 -23.67 -12.55 -45.31
C GLU A 161 -24.45 -11.70 -44.32
N MET A 162 -25.78 -11.60 -44.49
CA MET A 162 -26.66 -10.84 -43.59
C MET A 162 -26.67 -11.41 -42.16
N ALA A 163 -26.74 -12.75 -42.03
CA ALA A 163 -26.67 -13.40 -40.75
C ALA A 163 -25.32 -13.19 -40.04
N SER A 164 -24.22 -13.22 -40.79
CA SER A 164 -22.89 -12.92 -40.24
C SER A 164 -22.73 -11.47 -39.75
N GLN A 165 -23.41 -10.53 -40.39
CA GLN A 165 -23.44 -9.11 -39.98
C GLN A 165 -24.40 -8.86 -38.81
N SER A 166 -25.47 -9.65 -38.69
CA SER A 166 -26.49 -9.52 -37.63
C SER A 166 -26.09 -10.16 -36.31
N ILE A 167 -25.18 -11.14 -36.35
CA ILE A 167 -24.64 -11.73 -35.13
C ILE A 167 -23.40 -10.94 -34.73
N PRO A 168 -23.46 -10.18 -33.62
CA PRO A 168 -22.33 -9.40 -33.17
C PRO A 168 -21.07 -10.28 -33.05
N GLN A 169 -19.93 -9.79 -33.51
CA GLN A 169 -18.65 -10.35 -33.07
C GLN A 169 -18.66 -10.23 -31.55
N GLY A 170 -18.71 -11.35 -30.87
CA GLY A 170 -18.80 -11.35 -29.43
C GLY A 170 -17.57 -10.68 -28.86
N SER A 171 -17.74 -9.49 -28.31
CA SER A 171 -16.81 -9.04 -27.30
C SER A 171 -17.01 -9.97 -26.12
N SER A 172 -16.16 -10.99 -26.01
CA SER A 172 -16.15 -11.83 -24.84
C SER A 172 -15.67 -10.97 -23.68
N PHE A 173 -16.49 -10.86 -22.66
CA PHE A 173 -16.09 -10.21 -21.42
C PHE A 173 -15.45 -11.29 -20.53
N ARG A 174 -14.21 -11.04 -20.11
CA ARG A 174 -13.54 -11.88 -19.14
C ARG A 174 -13.47 -11.14 -17.81
N TRP A 175 -13.71 -11.90 -16.76
CA TRP A 175 -13.45 -11.36 -15.42
C TRP A 175 -11.95 -11.13 -15.22
N VAL A 176 -11.60 -9.96 -14.68
CA VAL A 176 -10.24 -9.59 -14.29
C VAL A 176 -10.26 -9.30 -12.81
N ASP A 177 -9.54 -10.11 -12.04
CA ASP A 177 -9.40 -9.92 -10.60
C ASP A 177 -8.74 -8.57 -10.31
N GLY A 178 -9.34 -7.82 -9.38
CA GLY A 178 -8.78 -6.59 -8.84
C GLY A 178 -7.61 -6.85 -7.92
N LEU A 179 -7.00 -5.77 -7.43
CA LEU A 179 -5.77 -5.86 -6.64
C LEU A 179 -5.98 -6.61 -5.32
N LEU A 180 -7.11 -6.39 -4.63
CA LEU A 180 -7.47 -7.08 -3.40
C LEU A 180 -7.69 -8.57 -3.64
N THR A 181 -8.50 -8.93 -4.63
CA THR A 181 -8.77 -10.34 -4.98
C THR A 181 -7.49 -11.10 -5.30
N ARG A 182 -6.57 -10.47 -6.03
CA ARG A 182 -5.26 -11.06 -6.33
C ARG A 182 -4.44 -11.31 -5.06
N ALA A 183 -4.42 -10.35 -4.12
CA ALA A 183 -3.73 -10.53 -2.85
C ALA A 183 -4.36 -11.65 -2.02
N VAL A 184 -5.70 -11.69 -1.93
CA VAL A 184 -6.46 -12.70 -1.19
C VAL A 184 -6.18 -14.12 -1.71
N ARG A 185 -6.20 -14.31 -3.04
CA ARG A 185 -5.97 -15.63 -3.67
C ARG A 185 -4.53 -16.12 -3.54
N ASN A 186 -3.55 -15.20 -3.59
CA ASN A 186 -2.14 -15.58 -3.64
C ASN A 186 -1.42 -15.49 -2.30
N GLY A 187 -2.13 -15.11 -1.23
CA GLY A 187 -1.52 -14.99 0.10
C GLY A 187 -0.54 -13.82 0.22
N TRP A 188 -0.76 -12.74 -0.53
CA TRP A 188 0.06 -11.55 -0.47
C TRP A 188 -0.41 -10.60 0.64
N MET A 189 0.50 -9.77 1.12
CA MET A 189 0.14 -8.67 2.01
C MET A 189 -0.59 -7.59 1.22
N PHE A 190 -1.80 -7.21 1.65
CA PHE A 190 -2.55 -6.10 1.07
C PHE A 190 -2.52 -4.91 2.02
N VAL A 191 -1.98 -3.79 1.54
CA VAL A 191 -1.84 -2.56 2.32
C VAL A 191 -2.81 -1.50 1.79
N ALA A 192 -3.81 -1.17 2.60
CA ALA A 192 -4.72 -0.05 2.37
C ALA A 192 -4.12 1.23 2.96
N ASP A 193 -3.44 2.02 2.11
CA ASP A 193 -2.82 3.27 2.53
C ASP A 193 -3.84 4.40 2.54
N GLU A 194 -3.88 5.18 3.63
CA GLU A 194 -4.85 6.26 3.86
C GLU A 194 -6.32 5.79 3.75
N ILE A 195 -6.64 4.64 4.37
CA ILE A 195 -7.95 3.98 4.24
C ILE A 195 -9.13 4.90 4.59
N ASN A 196 -8.93 5.86 5.51
CA ASN A 196 -9.95 6.82 5.93
C ASN A 196 -10.16 8.00 4.93
N ALA A 197 -9.47 7.99 3.80
CA ALA A 197 -9.71 8.93 2.70
C ALA A 197 -10.68 8.39 1.64
N ALA A 198 -11.11 7.13 1.74
CA ALA A 198 -12.03 6.50 0.80
C ALA A 198 -13.48 6.57 1.28
N ASP A 199 -14.39 6.45 0.31
CA ASP A 199 -15.82 6.30 0.58
C ASP A 199 -16.11 4.92 1.19
N GLU A 200 -17.19 4.82 1.98
CA GLU A 200 -17.60 3.60 2.68
C GLU A 200 -17.81 2.42 1.71
N GLU A 201 -18.33 2.67 0.52
CA GLU A 201 -18.57 1.66 -0.51
C GLU A 201 -17.26 0.95 -0.95
N ALA A 202 -16.15 1.68 -1.03
CA ALA A 202 -14.85 1.13 -1.37
C ALA A 202 -14.26 0.25 -0.26
N VAL A 203 -14.64 0.51 0.98
CA VAL A 203 -14.14 -0.21 2.16
C VAL A 203 -14.98 -1.45 2.47
N MET A 204 -16.24 -1.52 2.02
CA MET A 204 -17.15 -2.64 2.28
C MET A 204 -16.56 -4.04 2.02
N PRO A 205 -15.81 -4.30 0.92
CA PRO A 205 -15.23 -5.62 0.67
C PRO A 205 -14.25 -6.09 1.75
N LEU A 206 -13.68 -5.15 2.51
CA LEU A 206 -12.72 -5.45 3.57
C LEU A 206 -13.38 -6.02 4.83
N ASN A 207 -14.67 -5.75 5.06
CA ASN A 207 -15.36 -6.20 6.26
C ASN A 207 -15.30 -7.74 6.42
N GLY A 208 -15.59 -8.49 5.36
CA GLY A 208 -15.51 -9.95 5.40
C GLY A 208 -14.08 -10.48 5.58
N LEU A 209 -13.07 -9.72 5.15
CA LEU A 209 -11.66 -10.10 5.28
C LEU A 209 -11.07 -9.79 6.66
N THR A 210 -11.77 -9.01 7.47
CA THR A 210 -11.37 -8.64 8.83
C THR A 210 -12.16 -9.35 9.92
N GLU A 211 -12.98 -10.35 9.56
CA GLU A 211 -13.59 -11.27 10.51
C GLU A 211 -12.53 -12.20 11.12
N ASP A 212 -12.93 -12.97 12.16
CA ASP A 212 -12.08 -13.99 12.76
C ASP A 212 -11.56 -14.97 11.67
N ARG A 213 -10.38 -15.50 11.84
CA ARG A 213 -9.64 -16.29 10.84
C ARG A 213 -10.52 -17.33 10.12
N ASP A 214 -11.31 -18.11 10.87
CA ASP A 214 -12.12 -19.21 10.33
C ASP A 214 -13.39 -18.70 9.61
N SER A 215 -13.68 -17.42 9.71
CA SER A 215 -14.88 -16.78 9.14
C SER A 215 -14.56 -15.78 8.04
N ARG A 216 -13.28 -15.56 7.71
CA ARG A 216 -12.87 -14.57 6.69
C ARG A 216 -13.26 -15.01 5.28
N TYR A 217 -13.79 -14.07 4.52
CA TYR A 217 -14.16 -14.29 3.13
C TYR A 217 -14.10 -12.99 2.32
N LEU A 218 -13.97 -13.15 1.02
CA LEU A 218 -14.20 -12.09 0.03
C LEU A 218 -15.32 -12.53 -0.90
N THR A 219 -16.41 -11.75 -0.97
CA THR A 219 -17.50 -12.00 -1.92
C THR A 219 -17.25 -11.21 -3.20
N ILE A 220 -17.37 -11.93 -4.33
CA ILE A 220 -17.42 -11.32 -5.66
C ILE A 220 -18.86 -11.47 -6.17
N GLU A 221 -19.67 -10.42 -5.97
CA GLU A 221 -21.11 -10.46 -6.25
C GLU A 221 -21.39 -10.74 -7.73
N GLU A 222 -20.65 -10.11 -8.65
CA GLU A 222 -20.83 -10.27 -10.11
C GLU A 222 -20.56 -11.69 -10.60
N LYS A 223 -19.81 -12.48 -9.83
CA LYS A 223 -19.53 -13.89 -10.13
C LYS A 223 -20.32 -14.84 -9.26
N SER A 224 -21.05 -14.35 -8.26
CA SER A 224 -21.64 -15.17 -7.21
C SER A 224 -20.61 -16.13 -6.58
N GLU A 225 -19.39 -15.64 -6.38
CA GLU A 225 -18.25 -16.40 -5.86
C GLU A 225 -17.89 -15.88 -4.47
N VAL A 226 -17.63 -16.79 -3.54
CA VAL A 226 -17.08 -16.50 -2.22
C VAL A 226 -15.69 -17.13 -2.15
N ILE A 227 -14.70 -16.34 -1.81
CA ILE A 227 -13.29 -16.74 -1.75
C ILE A 227 -12.86 -16.77 -0.29
N GLU A 228 -12.36 -17.91 0.15
CA GLU A 228 -11.59 -18.03 1.38
C GLU A 228 -10.19 -17.43 1.16
N PRO A 229 -9.73 -16.52 2.02
CA PRO A 229 -8.37 -15.98 1.90
C PRO A 229 -7.32 -17.08 2.08
N HIS A 230 -6.29 -17.02 1.25
CA HIS A 230 -5.12 -17.88 1.44
C HIS A 230 -4.52 -17.67 2.83
N ASP A 231 -4.02 -18.73 3.47
CA ASP A 231 -3.48 -18.71 4.85
C ASP A 231 -2.44 -17.61 5.12
N ARG A 232 -1.66 -17.27 4.10
CA ARG A 232 -0.65 -16.21 4.15
C ARG A 232 -1.19 -14.80 3.93
N PHE A 233 -2.45 -14.65 3.49
CA PHE A 233 -3.00 -13.33 3.27
C PHE A 233 -3.04 -12.53 4.57
N ARG A 234 -2.51 -11.31 4.53
CA ARG A 234 -2.64 -10.35 5.62
C ARG A 234 -3.09 -9.01 5.09
N PHE A 235 -3.98 -8.41 5.85
CA PHE A 235 -4.48 -7.08 5.60
C PHE A 235 -3.83 -6.10 6.57
N VAL A 236 -3.28 -5.01 6.05
CA VAL A 236 -2.69 -3.93 6.83
C VAL A 236 -3.28 -2.61 6.35
N ALA A 237 -3.64 -1.74 7.26
CA ALA A 237 -4.14 -0.41 6.92
C ALA A 237 -3.24 0.69 7.47
N THR A 238 -3.21 1.84 6.80
CA THR A 238 -2.69 3.07 7.39
C THR A 238 -3.77 4.13 7.38
N ARG A 239 -3.76 5.01 8.37
CA ARG A 239 -4.61 6.20 8.40
C ARG A 239 -3.85 7.42 8.88
N ASN A 240 -4.30 8.57 8.45
CA ASN A 240 -3.87 9.85 9.01
C ASN A 240 -4.86 10.28 10.10
N PRO A 241 -4.43 11.10 11.08
CA PRO A 241 -5.33 11.63 12.10
C PRO A 241 -6.54 12.35 11.49
N VAL A 242 -7.70 12.27 12.14
CA VAL A 242 -8.98 12.85 11.66
C VAL A 242 -8.93 14.38 11.52
N THR A 243 -7.92 15.02 12.10
CA THR A 243 -7.67 16.46 11.95
C THR A 243 -7.30 16.90 10.54
N TYR A 244 -6.96 15.95 9.66
CA TYR A 244 -6.66 16.24 8.25
C TYR A 244 -7.94 16.50 7.44
N ALA A 245 -7.90 17.50 6.56
CA ALA A 245 -8.99 17.75 5.63
C ALA A 245 -9.16 16.58 4.64
N GLY A 246 -10.39 16.16 4.40
CA GLY A 246 -10.71 15.09 3.44
C GLY A 246 -10.58 13.66 3.98
N VAL A 247 -10.43 13.49 5.30
CA VAL A 247 -10.54 12.18 5.96
C VAL A 247 -11.81 12.13 6.79
N SER A 248 -12.42 10.94 6.86
CA SER A 248 -13.60 10.66 7.67
C SER A 248 -13.26 9.72 8.83
N GLU A 249 -14.15 9.68 9.82
CA GLU A 249 -14.10 8.63 10.83
C GLU A 249 -14.34 7.29 10.16
N MET A 250 -13.57 6.30 10.57
CA MET A 250 -13.75 4.94 10.08
C MET A 250 -15.02 4.30 10.65
N ASN A 251 -15.56 3.34 9.91
CA ASN A 251 -16.61 2.49 10.43
C ASN A 251 -16.14 1.78 11.70
N ALA A 252 -16.90 1.95 12.80
CA ALA A 252 -16.58 1.39 14.11
C ALA A 252 -16.42 -0.13 14.11
N ALA A 253 -17.12 -0.84 13.21
CA ALA A 253 -17.01 -2.28 13.06
C ALA A 253 -15.62 -2.69 12.53
N LEU A 254 -15.07 -1.95 11.57
CA LEU A 254 -13.74 -2.21 11.05
C LEU A 254 -12.66 -1.80 12.08
N GLU A 255 -12.86 -0.68 12.76
CA GLU A 255 -11.91 -0.21 13.77
C GLU A 255 -11.80 -1.16 14.98
N SER A 256 -12.91 -1.78 15.41
CA SER A 256 -12.92 -2.73 16.51
C SER A 256 -12.15 -4.02 16.24
N ARG A 257 -11.83 -4.30 14.96
CA ARG A 257 -11.09 -5.48 14.49
C ARG A 257 -9.62 -5.16 14.19
N ALA A 258 -9.15 -3.98 14.57
CA ALA A 258 -7.80 -3.52 14.30
C ALA A 258 -6.96 -3.38 15.57
N TYR A 259 -5.71 -3.80 15.50
CA TYR A 259 -4.67 -3.27 16.36
C TYR A 259 -4.24 -1.90 15.85
N VAL A 260 -4.65 -0.84 16.54
CA VAL A 260 -4.25 0.53 16.17
C VAL A 260 -2.90 0.84 16.80
N VAL A 261 -1.87 0.92 15.97
CA VAL A 261 -0.50 1.23 16.38
C VAL A 261 -0.21 2.69 16.05
N GLN A 262 0.07 3.49 17.07
CA GLN A 262 0.39 4.91 16.93
C GLN A 262 1.83 5.09 16.47
N PHE A 263 2.02 5.87 15.41
CA PHE A 263 3.30 6.20 14.82
C PHE A 263 3.56 7.70 14.93
N ASP A 264 4.46 8.05 15.82
CA ASP A 264 4.94 9.42 15.98
C ASP A 264 6.23 9.68 15.19
N TYR A 265 6.64 10.93 15.10
CA TYR A 265 7.95 11.27 14.54
C TYR A 265 9.07 10.66 15.39
N HIS A 266 10.15 10.28 14.74
CA HIS A 266 11.37 9.87 15.42
C HIS A 266 11.93 10.98 16.31
N GLU A 267 12.66 10.58 17.35
CA GLU A 267 13.48 11.50 18.14
C GLU A 267 14.56 12.17 17.28
N ASN A 268 15.07 13.31 17.73
CA ASN A 268 16.03 14.10 16.97
C ASN A 268 17.25 13.33 16.51
N GLY A 269 17.83 12.49 17.37
CA GLY A 269 19.00 11.68 17.04
C GLY A 269 18.76 10.75 15.86
N ALA A 270 17.62 10.07 15.84
CA ALA A 270 17.24 9.19 14.73
C ALA A 270 16.95 9.97 13.44
N ILE A 271 16.34 11.17 13.53
CA ILE A 271 16.11 12.03 12.37
C ILE A 271 17.45 12.50 11.79
N GLU A 272 18.42 12.88 12.64
CA GLU A 272 19.76 13.25 12.21
C GLU A 272 20.45 12.11 11.45
N GLU A 273 20.35 10.88 11.95
CA GLU A 273 20.87 9.69 11.26
C GLU A 273 20.17 9.44 9.92
N ILE A 274 18.83 9.52 9.88
CA ILE A 274 18.06 9.39 8.63
C ILE A 274 18.55 10.40 7.59
N LEU A 275 18.83 11.63 7.99
CA LEU A 275 19.32 12.67 7.07
C LEU A 275 20.75 12.34 6.60
N LYS A 276 21.63 11.89 7.50
CA LYS A 276 23.01 11.50 7.17
C LYS A 276 23.06 10.33 6.17
N ASP A 277 22.20 9.33 6.37
CA ASP A 277 22.21 8.11 5.56
C ASP A 277 21.55 8.33 4.17
N ASN A 278 20.64 9.31 4.04
CA ASN A 278 19.85 9.50 2.83
C ASN A 278 20.16 10.78 2.04
N THR A 279 21.11 11.60 2.51
CA THR A 279 21.49 12.87 1.88
C THR A 279 22.98 13.13 2.05
N ASN A 280 23.56 14.02 1.21
CA ASN A 280 24.94 14.47 1.34
C ASN A 280 25.09 15.68 2.25
N ILE A 281 24.16 15.92 3.18
CA ILE A 281 24.10 17.14 3.99
C ILE A 281 25.40 17.42 4.76
N LEU A 282 26.09 16.39 5.24
CA LEU A 282 27.37 16.55 5.95
C LEU A 282 28.58 16.81 5.05
N GLU A 283 28.45 16.61 3.73
CA GLU A 283 29.51 17.00 2.79
C GLU A 283 29.48 18.51 2.54
N ASN A 284 28.30 19.13 2.66
CA ASN A 284 28.03 20.52 2.31
C ASN A 284 27.87 21.41 3.54
N GLU A 285 27.45 20.85 4.68
CA GLU A 285 27.05 21.58 5.87
C GLU A 285 27.67 21.00 7.14
N SER A 286 27.70 21.78 8.20
CA SER A 286 28.22 21.34 9.49
C SER A 286 27.21 20.46 10.25
N GLU A 287 27.71 19.57 11.11
CA GLU A 287 26.85 18.80 12.02
C GLU A 287 26.01 19.70 12.93
N LYS A 288 26.53 20.88 13.27
CA LYS A 288 25.78 21.88 14.02
C LYS A 288 24.58 22.39 13.23
N ALA A 289 24.74 22.67 11.94
CA ALA A 289 23.66 23.14 11.08
C ALA A 289 22.58 22.07 10.92
N LEU A 290 22.97 20.79 10.76
CA LEU A 290 22.05 19.65 10.75
C LEU A 290 21.21 19.59 12.02
N LYS A 291 21.84 19.66 13.20
CA LYS A 291 21.13 19.67 14.50
C LYS A 291 20.17 20.83 14.63
N GLN A 292 20.55 22.01 14.15
CA GLN A 292 19.70 23.19 14.16
C GLN A 292 18.49 23.03 13.23
N LEU A 293 18.65 22.42 12.05
CA LEU A 293 17.56 22.10 11.15
C LEU A 293 16.54 21.14 11.81
N VAL A 294 17.03 20.08 12.44
CA VAL A 294 16.18 19.09 13.12
C VAL A 294 15.46 19.72 14.31
N SER A 295 16.16 20.54 15.11
CA SER A 295 15.56 21.27 16.23
C SER A 295 14.47 22.25 15.77
N LEU A 296 14.70 23.00 14.69
CA LEU A 296 13.70 23.90 14.10
C LEU A 296 12.43 23.16 13.69
N ALA A 297 12.58 22.01 13.03
CA ALA A 297 11.43 21.20 12.63
C ALA A 297 10.64 20.69 13.85
N GLN A 298 11.30 20.31 14.93
CA GLN A 298 10.64 19.91 16.18
C GLN A 298 9.91 21.07 16.85
N ASP A 299 10.50 22.25 16.89
CA ASP A 299 9.85 23.43 17.44
C ASP A 299 8.56 23.75 16.68
N ILE A 300 8.57 23.66 15.36
CA ILE A 300 7.39 23.85 14.50
C ILE A 300 6.33 22.80 14.80
N ARG A 301 6.68 21.50 14.89
CA ARG A 301 5.75 20.41 15.22
C ARG A 301 5.12 20.60 16.60
N ARG A 302 5.90 21.02 17.59
CA ARG A 302 5.40 21.33 18.94
C ARG A 302 4.40 22.48 18.93
N MET A 303 4.69 23.56 18.18
CA MET A 303 3.77 24.71 18.08
C MET A 303 2.43 24.31 17.44
N GLU A 304 2.43 23.40 16.48
CA GLU A 304 1.20 22.86 15.88
C GLU A 304 0.41 22.04 16.90
N GLN A 305 1.07 21.12 17.61
CA GLN A 305 0.44 20.25 18.61
C GLN A 305 -0.14 21.04 19.81
N GLU A 306 0.50 22.12 20.24
CA GLU A 306 0.03 22.98 21.34
C GLU A 306 -1.16 23.87 20.94
N GLY A 307 -1.64 23.80 19.70
CA GLY A 307 -2.79 24.55 19.22
C GLY A 307 -2.57 26.07 19.13
N ASN A 308 -1.33 26.50 18.97
CA ASN A 308 -0.90 27.92 18.90
C ASN A 308 -1.27 28.62 17.58
N GLN A 309 -2.38 28.26 16.95
CA GLN A 309 -2.82 28.74 15.63
C GLN A 309 -1.83 28.43 14.49
N PHE A 310 -0.85 27.57 14.73
CA PHE A 310 0.11 27.12 13.74
C PHE A 310 -0.42 25.85 13.08
N VAL A 311 -0.54 25.86 11.76
CA VAL A 311 -1.19 24.77 10.99
C VAL A 311 -0.15 23.98 10.17
N THR A 312 0.99 24.59 9.90
CA THR A 312 2.04 23.99 9.07
C THR A 312 2.69 22.79 9.75
N LYS A 313 2.73 21.66 9.05
CA LYS A 313 3.35 20.42 9.49
C LYS A 313 4.65 20.16 8.71
N ILE A 314 5.75 20.04 9.42
CA ILE A 314 7.05 19.72 8.83
C ILE A 314 7.36 18.23 9.04
N SER A 315 7.28 17.47 7.97
CA SER A 315 7.51 16.02 7.98
C SER A 315 9.02 15.68 7.89
N THR A 316 9.37 14.43 8.21
CA THR A 316 10.73 13.91 7.94
C THR A 316 11.06 13.95 6.44
N ARG A 317 10.02 13.79 5.58
CA ARG A 317 10.17 13.93 4.13
C ARG A 317 10.55 15.36 3.72
N SER A 318 10.03 16.37 4.41
CA SER A 318 10.42 17.79 4.20
C SER A 318 11.89 18.01 4.55
N LEU A 319 12.36 17.43 5.65
CA LEU A 319 13.76 17.48 6.05
C LEU A 319 14.71 16.82 5.05
N LEU A 320 14.31 15.66 4.50
CA LEU A 320 15.06 14.99 3.43
C LEU A 320 15.15 15.85 2.15
N LYS A 321 14.09 16.60 1.82
CA LYS A 321 14.14 17.55 0.69
C LYS A 321 15.14 18.67 0.96
N VAL A 322 15.16 19.22 2.18
CA VAL A 322 16.18 20.22 2.57
C VAL A 322 17.57 19.63 2.43
N GLY A 323 17.83 18.44 3.01
CA GLY A 323 19.13 17.79 2.93
C GLY A 323 19.63 17.54 1.50
N ARG A 324 18.72 17.23 0.56
CA ARG A 324 19.10 17.07 -0.87
C ARG A 324 19.38 18.41 -1.57
N LEU A 325 18.70 19.49 -1.16
CA LEU A 325 18.92 20.80 -1.74
C LEU A 325 20.25 21.43 -1.29
N THR A 326 20.86 20.95 -0.20
CA THR A 326 22.21 21.41 0.19
C THR A 326 23.30 21.07 -0.82
N ASP A 327 23.01 20.18 -1.78
CA ASP A 327 23.92 19.93 -2.91
C ASP A 327 24.08 21.13 -3.86
N ILE A 328 23.12 22.08 -3.86
CA ILE A 328 23.08 23.20 -4.81
C ILE A 328 22.89 24.58 -4.15
N MET A 329 22.56 24.66 -2.87
CA MET A 329 22.37 25.92 -2.14
C MET A 329 22.66 25.72 -0.65
N ASP A 330 22.88 26.81 0.09
CA ASP A 330 23.10 26.71 1.54
C ASP A 330 21.86 26.25 2.30
N ILE A 331 22.04 25.66 3.48
CA ILE A 331 20.98 25.04 4.28
C ILE A 331 19.84 26.02 4.63
N ARG A 332 20.13 27.32 4.81
CA ARG A 332 19.11 28.33 5.12
C ARG A 332 18.18 28.53 3.94
N ASP A 333 18.72 28.70 2.74
CA ASP A 333 17.93 28.89 1.53
C ASP A 333 17.20 27.61 1.14
N ALA A 334 17.82 26.44 1.34
CA ALA A 334 17.18 25.15 1.19
C ALA A 334 15.98 25.01 2.15
N THR A 335 16.15 25.38 3.43
CA THR A 335 15.08 25.37 4.44
C THR A 335 13.96 26.32 4.06
N LYS A 336 14.28 27.56 3.65
CA LYS A 336 13.28 28.53 3.17
C LYS A 336 12.49 27.95 1.99
N THR A 337 13.18 27.39 1.01
CA THR A 337 12.57 26.84 -0.20
C THR A 337 11.55 25.76 0.13
N VAL A 338 11.92 24.81 0.99
CA VAL A 338 11.04 23.67 1.33
C VAL A 338 9.96 24.10 2.31
N PHE A 339 10.32 24.69 3.45
CA PHE A 339 9.36 24.97 4.52
C PHE A 339 8.32 26.01 4.11
N LEU A 340 8.74 27.11 3.45
CA LEU A 340 7.77 28.10 2.97
C LEU A 340 6.97 27.62 1.76
N GLY A 341 7.53 26.68 0.98
CA GLY A 341 6.81 26.03 -0.13
C GLY A 341 5.68 25.12 0.34
N GLU A 342 5.86 24.44 1.46
CA GLU A 342 4.90 23.52 2.07
C GLU A 342 4.00 24.21 3.13
N ALA A 343 4.33 25.44 3.53
CA ALA A 343 3.64 26.15 4.60
C ALA A 343 2.23 26.59 4.21
N ASP A 344 1.33 26.52 5.20
CA ASP A 344 0.06 27.21 5.12
C ASP A 344 0.29 28.73 4.93
N PRO A 345 -0.51 29.41 4.12
CA PRO A 345 -0.37 30.85 3.89
C PRO A 345 -0.34 31.69 5.15
N THR A 346 -1.04 31.30 6.20
CA THR A 346 -1.11 31.99 7.50
C THR A 346 0.20 31.94 8.27
N ASP A 347 0.97 30.86 8.10
CA ASP A 347 2.19 30.59 8.87
C ASP A 347 3.47 31.12 8.19
N LYS A 348 3.39 31.46 6.90
CA LYS A 348 4.58 31.79 6.08
C LYS A 348 5.46 32.90 6.68
N GLN A 349 4.85 33.93 7.25
CA GLN A 349 5.60 35.03 7.83
C GLN A 349 6.35 34.60 9.10
N SER A 350 5.66 33.89 10.00
CA SER A 350 6.27 33.38 11.24
C SER A 350 7.38 32.38 10.95
N LEU A 351 7.16 31.46 9.99
CA LEU A 351 8.19 30.51 9.55
C LEU A 351 9.43 31.22 8.97
N ARG A 352 9.24 32.26 8.17
CA ARG A 352 10.36 33.04 7.64
C ARG A 352 11.20 33.64 8.76
N GLU A 353 10.55 34.25 9.75
CA GLU A 353 11.23 34.83 10.91
C GLU A 353 11.98 33.79 11.73
N MET A 354 11.35 32.62 11.95
CA MET A 354 11.98 31.49 12.64
C MET A 354 13.24 31.02 11.91
N ILE A 355 13.18 30.83 10.58
CA ILE A 355 14.35 30.40 9.79
C ILE A 355 15.45 31.45 9.79
N GLU A 356 15.12 32.73 9.73
CA GLU A 356 16.11 33.82 9.72
C GLU A 356 16.83 33.98 11.06
N THR A 357 16.17 33.69 12.17
CA THR A 357 16.76 33.71 13.51
C THR A 357 17.66 32.52 13.82
N GLN A 358 17.55 31.41 13.05
CA GLN A 358 18.46 30.28 13.22
C GLN A 358 19.90 30.64 12.85
N LYS A 359 20.83 30.08 13.60
CA LYS A 359 22.28 30.27 13.38
C LYS A 359 22.86 29.00 12.77
N PHE A 360 22.35 28.67 11.55
CA PHE A 360 22.90 27.54 10.79
C PHE A 360 24.41 27.63 10.63
#